data_2f206279e8c8234a19a56adcf9afff74
#
_entry.id   2f206279e8c8234a19a56adcf9afff74
#
_cell.length_a   1.000
_cell.length_b   1.000
_cell.length_c   1.000
_cell.angle_alpha   90.00
_cell.angle_beta   90.00
_cell.angle_gamma   90.00
#
_symmetry.space_group_name_H-M   'P 1'
#
loop_
_entity.id
_entity.type
_entity.pdbx_description
1 polymer ?
#
loop_
_entity_poly.entity_id
_entity_poly.type
_entity_poly.pdbx_seq_one_letter_code
_entity_poly.pdbx_strand_id
1 'polypeptide(L)' 'PDILSFDDLAIQRGLRMLYHHRKITRELFAKYQKRYSPYGSTAAIYLWAIAGGAIEGMKDYAPAKKR' A
#
# COMPACT_ATOMS: atom_id res chain seq x y z
N PRO A 1 -1.32 -17.43 7.52
CA PRO A 1 -2.11 -16.73 6.51
C PRO A 1 -1.55 -15.35 6.22
N ASP A 2 -1.74 -14.94 5.00
CA ASP A 2 -1.28 -13.66 4.52
C ASP A 2 -2.30 -12.60 4.91
N ILE A 3 -1.86 -11.59 5.65
CA ILE A 3 -2.77 -10.54 6.10
C ILE A 3 -2.83 -9.35 5.13
N LEU A 4 -2.09 -9.40 4.05
CA LEU A 4 -2.23 -8.38 3.02
C LEU A 4 -3.59 -8.55 2.36
N SER A 5 -4.39 -7.50 2.39
CA SER A 5 -5.73 -7.52 1.83
C SER A 5 -5.92 -6.34 0.89
N PHE A 6 -6.46 -6.61 -0.30
CA PHE A 6 -6.74 -5.55 -1.25
C PHE A 6 -7.73 -4.53 -0.68
N ASP A 7 -8.65 -5.00 0.15
CA ASP A 7 -9.68 -4.12 0.70
C ASP A 7 -9.18 -3.26 1.85
N ASP A 8 -7.97 -3.47 2.31
CA ASP A 8 -7.38 -2.63 3.35
C ASP A 8 -6.89 -1.33 2.73
N LEU A 9 -7.61 -0.24 3.00
CA LEU A 9 -7.29 1.04 2.40
C LEU A 9 -5.93 1.58 2.83
N ALA A 10 -5.50 1.26 4.04
CA ALA A 10 -4.18 1.69 4.50
C ALA A 10 -3.08 0.97 3.72
N ILE A 11 -3.28 -0.31 3.40
CA ILE A 11 -2.32 -1.05 2.59
C ILE A 11 -2.22 -0.42 1.20
N GLN A 12 -3.37 -0.11 0.58
CA GLN A 12 -3.37 0.53 -0.73
C GLN A 12 -2.65 1.88 -0.68
N ARG A 13 -2.94 2.67 0.35
CA ARG A 13 -2.29 3.97 0.52
C ARG A 13 -0.78 3.80 0.67
N GLY A 14 -0.35 2.85 1.49
CA GLY A 14 1.07 2.60 1.66
C GLY A 14 1.76 2.21 0.36
N LEU A 15 1.11 1.38 -0.45
CA LEU A 15 1.66 0.99 -1.74
C LEU A 15 1.74 2.17 -2.70
N ARG A 16 0.72 3.02 -2.70
CA ARG A 16 0.76 4.22 -3.55
C ARG A 16 1.91 5.13 -3.15
N MET A 17 2.09 5.33 -1.86
CA MET A 17 3.12 6.22 -1.36
C MET A 17 4.51 5.67 -1.63
N LEU A 18 4.69 4.38 -1.38
CA LEU A 18 6.01 3.76 -1.49
C LEU A 18 6.47 3.62 -2.95
N TYR A 19 5.54 3.25 -3.84
CA TYR A 19 5.88 2.97 -5.23
C TYR A 19 5.37 4.03 -6.20
N HIS A 20 4.82 5.12 -5.68
CA HIS A 20 4.38 6.27 -6.48
C HIS A 20 3.27 5.93 -7.47
N HIS A 21 2.30 5.14 -7.02
CA HIS A 21 1.15 4.81 -7.84
C HIS A 21 0.00 5.74 -7.54
N ARG A 22 -0.77 6.08 -8.57
CA ARG A 22 -1.98 6.87 -8.39
C ARG A 22 -3.15 5.98 -7.98
N LYS A 23 -3.09 4.71 -8.34
CA LYS A 23 -4.16 3.76 -8.06
C LYS A 23 -3.56 2.36 -7.96
N ILE A 24 -4.06 1.57 -7.04
CA ILE A 24 -3.66 0.17 -6.92
C ILE A 24 -4.78 -0.69 -7.44
N THR A 25 -4.58 -1.28 -8.62
CA THR A 25 -5.54 -2.22 -9.18
C THR A 25 -5.37 -3.59 -8.52
N ARG A 26 -6.36 -4.46 -8.72
CA ARG A 26 -6.26 -5.82 -8.19
C ARG A 26 -5.07 -6.57 -8.77
N GLU A 27 -4.79 -6.39 -10.06
CA GLU A 27 -3.63 -7.03 -10.68
C GLU A 27 -2.33 -6.53 -10.09
N LEU A 28 -2.24 -5.22 -9.90
CA LEU A 28 -1.05 -4.64 -9.31
C LEU A 28 -0.86 -5.10 -7.88
N PHE A 29 -1.95 -5.13 -7.12
CA PHE A 29 -1.90 -5.60 -5.73
C PHE A 29 -1.42 -7.04 -5.67
N ALA A 30 -1.94 -7.90 -6.54
CA ALA A 30 -1.54 -9.31 -6.56
C ALA A 30 -0.05 -9.46 -6.82
N LYS A 31 0.49 -8.59 -7.67
CA LYS A 31 1.92 -8.59 -7.97
C LYS A 31 2.74 -8.29 -6.71
N TYR A 32 2.33 -7.26 -5.96
CA TYR A 32 3.03 -6.92 -4.72
C TYR A 32 2.84 -7.98 -3.65
N GLN A 33 1.62 -8.54 -3.55
CA GLN A 33 1.34 -9.59 -2.60
C GLN A 33 2.27 -10.78 -2.83
N LYS A 34 2.45 -11.15 -4.08
CA LYS A 34 3.34 -12.25 -4.44
C LYS A 34 4.78 -11.91 -4.11
N ARG A 35 5.18 -10.66 -4.36
CA ARG A 35 6.55 -10.20 -4.07
C ARG A 35 6.86 -10.30 -2.58
N TYR A 36 5.91 -9.97 -1.74
CA TYR A 36 6.14 -9.96 -0.29
C TYR A 36 5.96 -11.32 0.36
N SER A 37 5.31 -12.25 -0.32
CA SER A 37 5.10 -13.59 0.23
C SER A 37 6.46 -14.26 0.50
N PRO A 38 6.63 -14.95 1.63
CA PRO A 38 5.64 -15.24 2.68
C PRO A 38 5.63 -14.23 3.82
N TYR A 39 6.14 -13.04 3.62
CA TYR A 39 6.31 -12.05 4.69
C TYR A 39 5.18 -11.01 4.68
N GLY A 40 3.97 -11.44 4.34
CA GLY A 40 2.84 -10.53 4.25
C GLY A 40 2.56 -9.75 5.51
N SER A 41 2.69 -10.38 6.68
CA SER A 41 2.44 -9.69 7.94
C SER A 41 3.44 -8.57 8.17
N THR A 42 4.71 -8.83 7.92
CA THR A 42 5.75 -7.80 8.07
C THR A 42 5.52 -6.67 7.08
N ALA A 43 5.20 -7.03 5.83
CA ALA A 43 4.93 -6.02 4.81
C ALA A 43 3.73 -5.16 5.18
N ALA A 44 2.67 -5.77 5.73
CA ALA A 44 1.48 -5.03 6.13
C ALA A 44 1.80 -4.00 7.19
N ILE A 45 2.58 -4.39 8.21
CA ILE A 45 2.96 -3.47 9.28
C ILE A 45 3.75 -2.29 8.71
N TYR A 46 4.67 -2.58 7.80
CA TYR A 46 5.47 -1.55 7.17
C TYR A 46 4.59 -0.59 6.34
N LEU A 47 3.67 -1.14 5.56
CA LEU A 47 2.79 -0.33 4.73
C LEU A 47 1.83 0.49 5.56
N TRP A 48 1.32 -0.06 6.67
CA TRP A 48 0.49 0.71 7.59
C TRP A 48 1.26 1.89 8.17
N ALA A 49 2.52 1.69 8.53
CA ALA A 49 3.35 2.77 9.06
C ALA A 49 3.56 3.86 8.00
N ILE A 50 3.83 3.47 6.76
CA ILE A 50 3.99 4.42 5.67
C ILE A 50 2.70 5.22 5.47
N ALA A 51 1.56 4.52 5.44
CA ALA A 51 0.28 5.18 5.24
C ALA A 51 -0.04 6.15 6.37
N GLY A 52 0.45 5.87 7.56
CA GLY A 52 0.25 6.73 8.73
C GLY A 52 1.23 7.87 8.85
N GLY A 53 2.17 8.00 7.91
CA GLY A 53 3.10 9.12 7.92
C GLY A 53 4.41 8.88 8.64
N ALA A 54 4.80 7.61 8.83
CA ALA A 54 6.02 7.31 9.55
C ALA A 54 7.28 7.82 8.84
N ILE A 55 7.20 7.95 7.51
CA ILE A 55 8.33 8.44 6.72
C ILE A 55 8.02 9.86 6.27
N GLU A 56 8.79 10.79 6.78
CA GLU A 56 8.59 12.21 6.49
C GLU A 56 8.87 12.48 5.01
N GLY A 57 8.05 13.32 4.41
CA GLY A 57 8.23 13.70 3.02
C GLY A 57 7.60 12.78 2.00
N MET A 58 7.12 11.62 2.43
CA MET A 58 6.48 10.68 1.54
C MET A 58 5.01 11.05 1.40
N LYS A 59 4.50 11.09 0.18
CA LYS A 59 3.13 11.52 -0.06
C LYS A 59 2.33 10.47 -0.80
N ASP A 60 1.00 10.60 -0.71
CA ASP A 60 0.07 9.74 -1.44
C ASP A 60 -0.15 10.35 -2.82
N TYR A 61 0.04 9.53 -3.85
CA TYR A 61 -0.06 9.98 -5.24
C TYR A 61 -1.45 9.80 -5.83
N ALA A 62 -2.43 9.39 -5.03
CA ALA A 62 -3.80 9.29 -5.52
C ALA A 62 -4.27 10.68 -5.97
N PRO A 63 -5.09 10.75 -7.06
CA PRO A 63 -5.61 12.02 -7.50
C PRO A 63 -6.48 12.65 -6.43
N ALA A 64 -6.42 13.97 -6.31
CA ALA A 64 -7.27 14.69 -5.37
C ALA A 64 -8.73 14.51 -5.81
N LYS A 65 -9.60 14.35 -4.81
CA LYS A 65 -11.02 14.27 -5.11
C LYS A 65 -11.56 15.63 -5.47
N LYS A 66 -12.42 15.63 -6.46
CA LYS A 66 -13.15 16.83 -6.83
C LYS A 66 -14.53 16.84 -6.20
N ARG A 67 -15.03 18.01 -5.94
CA ARG A 67 -16.35 18.14 -5.32
C ARG A 67 -17.30 18.78 -6.28
#